data_2ebcb473c7574d531888f36f20572abd
#
_entry.id   2ebcb473c7574d531888f36f20572abd
#
_cell.length_a   1.000
_cell.length_b   1.000
_cell.length_c   1.000
_cell.angle_alpha   90.00
_cell.angle_beta   90.00
_cell.angle_gamma   90.00
#
_symmetry.space_group_name_H-M   'P 1'
#
loop_
_entity.id
_entity.type
_entity.pdbx_description
1 polymer ?
#
loop_
_entity_poly.entity_id
_entity_poly.type
_entity_poly.pdbx_seq_one_letter_code
_entity_poly.pdbx_strand_id
1 'polypeptide(L)'
;EVDRESMRIEMDQVRAVAKAEKPSVIIAGWSAYPRHLDFAAFREIADEVGAALWVDMAHFAGLVAAGLHPSPLPYADVVSTTVHKTLAGPRSGMLLSNRGEQWGKKLNSAVFPGQQGGPLMHVIAAKAVAMKAAGTEEFVDRQRRTLEGAQLISQRLLADDVSSAGIQVVTGGTDVHLVLVDLRDSALDGQQAEDLL
;
A
#
# COMPACT_ATOMS: atom_id res chain seq x y z
N GLU A 1 9.68 12.74 -0.26
CA GLU A 1 9.08 13.22 0.99
C GLU A 1 7.64 13.64 0.72
N VAL A 2 6.80 13.68 1.74
CA VAL A 2 5.47 14.28 1.65
C VAL A 2 5.59 15.80 1.75
N ASP A 3 4.63 16.52 1.20
CA ASP A 3 4.49 17.95 1.46
C ASP A 3 4.19 18.20 2.94
N ARG A 4 4.83 19.21 3.54
CA ARG A 4 4.77 19.43 5.00
C ARG A 4 3.47 20.05 5.49
N GLU A 5 2.70 20.68 4.62
CA GLU A 5 1.42 21.28 4.97
C GLU A 5 0.28 20.29 4.75
N SER A 6 0.19 19.72 3.55
CA SER A 6 -0.84 18.76 3.19
C SER A 6 -0.61 17.35 3.73
N MET A 7 0.64 17.04 4.12
CA MET A 7 1.11 15.70 4.47
C MET A 7 0.85 14.67 3.36
N ARG A 8 0.75 15.11 2.11
CA ARG A 8 0.49 14.29 0.93
C ARG A 8 1.70 14.20 0.01
N ILE A 9 1.69 13.16 -0.82
CA ILE A 9 2.68 13.01 -1.89
C ILE A 9 2.26 13.88 -3.06
N GLU A 10 3.11 14.85 -3.40
CA GLU A 10 2.89 15.78 -4.51
C GLU A 10 3.59 15.24 -5.77
N MET A 11 2.82 14.95 -6.82
CA MET A 11 3.33 14.32 -8.03
C MET A 11 4.31 15.21 -8.80
N ASP A 12 4.18 16.52 -8.72
CA ASP A 12 5.14 17.45 -9.33
C ASP A 12 6.51 17.38 -8.65
N GLN A 13 6.55 17.20 -7.34
CA GLN A 13 7.78 16.96 -6.59
C GLN A 13 8.42 15.62 -7.00
N VAL A 14 7.61 14.56 -7.11
CA VAL A 14 8.09 13.24 -7.59
C VAL A 14 8.70 13.37 -8.98
N ARG A 15 8.05 14.09 -9.89
CA ARG A 15 8.54 14.33 -11.26
C ARG A 15 9.83 15.12 -11.28
N ALA A 16 9.92 16.17 -10.46
CA ALA A 16 11.13 16.98 -10.37
C ALA A 16 12.34 16.16 -9.89
N VAL A 17 12.16 15.35 -8.84
CA VAL A 17 13.21 14.46 -8.32
C VAL A 17 13.59 13.40 -9.34
N ALA A 18 12.61 12.74 -9.97
CA ALA A 18 12.87 11.72 -10.98
C ALA A 18 13.69 12.28 -12.18
N LYS A 19 13.38 13.50 -12.63
CA LYS A 19 14.14 14.17 -13.71
C LYS A 19 15.57 14.54 -13.30
N ALA A 20 15.77 14.94 -12.05
CA ALA A 20 17.10 15.29 -11.53
C ALA A 20 17.98 14.04 -11.36
N GLU A 21 17.45 12.99 -10.73
CA GLU A 21 18.19 11.79 -10.34
C GLU A 21 18.25 10.71 -11.42
N LYS A 22 17.32 10.71 -12.40
CA LYS A 22 17.22 9.74 -13.49
C LYS A 22 17.38 8.29 -13.03
N PRO A 23 16.54 7.82 -12.11
CA PRO A 23 16.65 6.48 -11.55
C PRO A 23 16.35 5.42 -12.61
N SER A 24 16.94 4.23 -12.49
CA SER A 24 16.59 3.07 -13.32
C SER A 24 15.27 2.41 -12.89
N VAL A 25 14.85 2.62 -11.63
CA VAL A 25 13.61 2.08 -11.06
C VAL A 25 12.99 3.14 -10.16
N ILE A 26 11.69 3.37 -10.32
CA ILE A 26 10.87 4.13 -9.38
C ILE A 26 10.04 3.13 -8.58
N ILE A 27 10.13 3.21 -7.25
CA ILE A 27 9.33 2.37 -6.35
C ILE A 27 8.21 3.23 -5.78
N ALA A 28 6.96 2.82 -6.02
CA ALA A 28 5.76 3.39 -5.42
C ALA A 28 5.10 2.37 -4.48
N GLY A 29 4.30 2.85 -3.55
CA GLY A 29 3.67 2.03 -2.52
C GLY A 29 3.97 2.57 -1.14
N TRP A 30 3.36 1.96 -0.12
CA TRP A 30 3.46 2.48 1.23
C TRP A 30 3.19 1.41 2.29
N SER A 31 3.63 1.68 3.51
CA SER A 31 3.28 0.93 4.71
C SER A 31 2.48 1.76 5.72
N ALA A 32 2.49 3.07 5.61
CA ALA A 32 1.85 4.00 6.55
C ALA A 32 1.40 5.30 5.85
N TYR A 33 0.69 5.20 4.73
CA TYR A 33 0.14 6.35 4.02
C TYR A 33 -1.39 6.18 3.89
N PRO A 34 -2.22 7.15 4.37
CA PRO A 34 -3.66 6.96 4.49
C PRO A 34 -4.45 7.39 3.25
N ARG A 35 -3.78 7.69 2.12
CA ARG A 35 -4.43 8.13 0.88
C ARG A 35 -4.09 7.23 -0.29
N HIS A 36 -4.91 7.30 -1.33
CA HIS A 36 -4.60 6.65 -2.60
C HIS A 36 -3.38 7.28 -3.27
N LEU A 37 -2.64 6.47 -4.03
CA LEU A 37 -1.58 6.92 -4.93
C LEU A 37 -2.10 6.99 -6.36
N ASP A 38 -1.66 8.00 -7.10
CA ASP A 38 -1.92 8.10 -8.53
C ASP A 38 -0.91 7.26 -9.32
N PHE A 39 -1.23 5.99 -9.54
CA PHE A 39 -0.35 5.07 -10.28
C PHE A 39 -0.19 5.46 -11.74
N ALA A 40 -1.18 6.16 -12.35
CA ALA A 40 -1.07 6.65 -13.71
C ALA A 40 -0.01 7.74 -13.80
N ALA A 41 -0.02 8.72 -12.88
CA ALA A 41 0.99 9.76 -12.81
C ALA A 41 2.39 9.19 -12.53
N PHE A 42 2.51 8.17 -11.65
CA PHE A 42 3.77 7.46 -11.45
C PHE A 42 4.27 6.79 -12.73
N ARG A 43 3.37 6.20 -13.55
CA ARG A 43 3.73 5.60 -14.84
C ARG A 43 4.24 6.64 -15.81
N GLU A 44 3.56 7.77 -15.96
CA GLU A 44 3.98 8.88 -16.80
C GLU A 44 5.39 9.37 -16.42
N ILE A 45 5.63 9.60 -15.13
CA ILE A 45 6.93 10.03 -14.64
C ILE A 45 8.01 8.99 -14.93
N ALA A 46 7.73 7.71 -14.73
CA ALA A 46 8.68 6.65 -15.01
C ALA A 46 9.02 6.59 -16.51
N ASP A 47 8.04 6.77 -17.40
CA ASP A 47 8.25 6.82 -18.85
C ASP A 47 9.08 8.06 -19.27
N GLU A 48 8.82 9.23 -18.66
CA GLU A 48 9.59 10.46 -18.91
C GLU A 48 11.10 10.30 -18.67
N VAL A 49 11.49 9.47 -17.70
CA VAL A 49 12.90 9.27 -17.34
C VAL A 49 13.47 7.92 -17.78
N GLY A 50 12.66 7.08 -18.44
CA GLY A 50 13.06 5.75 -18.89
C GLY A 50 13.24 4.72 -17.75
N ALA A 51 12.57 4.92 -16.60
CA ALA A 51 12.63 4.04 -15.45
C ALA A 51 11.59 2.91 -15.52
N ALA A 52 11.91 1.77 -14.90
CA ALA A 52 10.91 0.77 -14.57
C ALA A 52 10.06 1.25 -13.37
N LEU A 53 8.75 1.00 -13.39
CA LEU A 53 7.87 1.27 -12.26
C LEU A 53 7.61 -0.01 -11.47
N TRP A 54 8.05 -0.03 -10.23
CA TRP A 54 7.75 -1.09 -9.27
C TRP A 54 6.77 -0.57 -8.23
N VAL A 55 5.63 -1.23 -8.06
CA VAL A 55 4.67 -0.87 -7.02
C VAL A 55 4.60 -1.97 -5.96
N ASP A 56 4.83 -1.59 -4.70
CA ASP A 56 4.56 -2.47 -3.57
C ASP A 56 3.16 -2.19 -3.00
N MET A 57 2.25 -3.14 -3.16
CA MET A 57 0.88 -3.04 -2.65
C MET A 57 0.64 -3.90 -1.41
N ALA A 58 1.69 -4.28 -0.69
CA ALA A 58 1.59 -5.23 0.41
C ALA A 58 0.52 -4.87 1.44
N HIS A 59 0.37 -3.60 1.81
CA HIS A 59 -0.63 -3.17 2.78
C HIS A 59 -2.06 -3.18 2.25
N PHE A 60 -2.27 -2.82 0.99
CA PHE A 60 -3.60 -2.61 0.42
C PHE A 60 -4.03 -3.67 -0.60
N ALA A 61 -3.25 -4.74 -0.76
CA ALA A 61 -3.54 -5.79 -1.76
C ALA A 61 -4.92 -6.44 -1.60
N GLY A 62 -5.42 -6.59 -0.38
CA GLY A 62 -6.78 -7.08 -0.13
C GLY A 62 -7.85 -6.13 -0.63
N LEU A 63 -7.63 -4.82 -0.49
CA LEU A 63 -8.53 -3.79 -1.02
C LEU A 63 -8.52 -3.77 -2.55
N VAL A 64 -7.34 -3.97 -3.17
CA VAL A 64 -7.21 -4.11 -4.63
C VAL A 64 -7.95 -5.35 -5.12
N ALA A 65 -7.78 -6.50 -4.46
CA ALA A 65 -8.47 -7.74 -4.81
C ALA A 65 -10.00 -7.63 -4.69
N ALA A 66 -10.47 -6.85 -3.72
CA ALA A 66 -11.89 -6.56 -3.53
C ALA A 66 -12.45 -5.48 -4.48
N GLY A 67 -11.62 -4.85 -5.31
CA GLY A 67 -12.04 -3.75 -6.19
C GLY A 67 -12.34 -2.44 -5.47
N LEU A 68 -11.85 -2.28 -4.23
CA LEU A 68 -12.10 -1.12 -3.35
C LEU A 68 -10.90 -0.15 -3.27
N HIS A 69 -9.85 -0.41 -4.01
CA HIS A 69 -8.66 0.44 -4.14
C HIS A 69 -8.18 0.39 -5.60
N PRO A 70 -7.67 1.51 -6.16
CA PRO A 70 -7.08 1.51 -7.48
C PRO A 70 -6.00 0.42 -7.63
N SER A 71 -6.05 -0.32 -8.74
CA SER A 71 -5.06 -1.36 -9.02
C SER A 71 -3.80 -0.78 -9.65
N PRO A 72 -2.61 -1.10 -9.17
CA PRO A 72 -1.36 -0.71 -9.80
C PRO A 72 -1.01 -1.55 -11.04
N LEU A 73 -1.63 -2.72 -11.22
CA LEU A 73 -1.28 -3.68 -12.28
C LEU A 73 -1.33 -3.13 -13.70
N PRO A 74 -2.24 -2.23 -14.10
CA PRO A 74 -2.24 -1.66 -15.43
C PRO A 74 -1.03 -0.76 -15.73
N TYR A 75 -0.42 -0.20 -14.68
CA TYR A 75 0.60 0.85 -14.78
C TYR A 75 2.02 0.34 -14.48
N ALA A 76 2.16 -0.58 -13.54
CA ALA A 76 3.46 -1.03 -13.06
C ALA A 76 4.09 -2.08 -13.97
N ASP A 77 5.43 -2.07 -14.07
CA ASP A 77 6.20 -3.15 -14.69
C ASP A 77 6.21 -4.39 -13.79
N VAL A 78 6.37 -4.16 -12.49
CA VAL A 78 6.36 -5.19 -11.45
C VAL A 78 5.54 -4.70 -10.26
N VAL A 79 4.71 -5.59 -9.72
CA VAL A 79 3.97 -5.35 -8.48
C VAL A 79 4.39 -6.40 -7.46
N SER A 80 4.82 -5.95 -6.28
CA SER A 80 5.05 -6.83 -5.14
C SER A 80 3.93 -6.73 -4.12
N THR A 81 3.68 -7.82 -3.43
CA THR A 81 2.75 -7.85 -2.30
C THR A 81 3.12 -8.92 -1.29
N THR A 82 2.76 -8.69 -0.03
CA THR A 82 2.63 -9.75 0.96
C THR A 82 1.27 -10.40 0.85
N VAL A 83 1.16 -11.65 1.33
CA VAL A 83 -0.12 -12.38 1.36
C VAL A 83 -0.78 -12.31 2.74
N HIS A 84 -0.01 -12.00 3.79
CA HIS A 84 -0.43 -12.08 5.19
C HIS A 84 -0.97 -10.78 5.82
N LYS A 85 -1.20 -9.73 5.02
CA LYS A 85 -1.82 -8.48 5.46
C LYS A 85 -3.31 -8.46 5.08
N THR A 86 -3.78 -7.47 4.37
CA THR A 86 -5.19 -7.38 3.96
C THR A 86 -5.69 -8.53 3.09
N LEU A 87 -4.80 -9.28 2.41
CA LEU A 87 -5.17 -10.53 1.72
C LEU A 87 -5.48 -11.71 2.67
N ALA A 88 -5.10 -11.61 3.95
CA ALA A 88 -5.44 -12.56 5.01
C ALA A 88 -4.96 -14.00 4.78
N GLY A 89 -3.85 -14.18 4.08
CA GLY A 89 -3.25 -15.49 3.81
C GLY A 89 -2.00 -15.79 4.67
N PRO A 90 -1.21 -16.81 4.29
CA PRO A 90 -0.01 -17.20 5.02
C PRO A 90 1.12 -16.18 4.84
N ARG A 91 2.06 -16.14 5.81
CA ARG A 91 3.27 -15.33 5.70
C ARG A 91 4.07 -15.69 4.47
N SER A 92 4.06 -14.81 3.50
CA SER A 92 4.74 -14.97 2.21
C SER A 92 4.61 -13.70 1.37
N GLY A 93 5.30 -13.67 0.24
CA GLY A 93 5.20 -12.65 -0.79
C GLY A 93 4.77 -13.21 -2.14
N MET A 94 4.37 -12.31 -3.03
CA MET A 94 4.15 -12.59 -4.45
C MET A 94 4.68 -11.45 -5.29
N LEU A 95 5.10 -11.77 -6.50
CA LEU A 95 5.38 -10.81 -7.56
C LEU A 95 4.37 -11.02 -8.68
N LEU A 96 3.83 -9.94 -9.20
CA LEU A 96 2.85 -9.91 -10.28
C LEU A 96 3.34 -8.98 -11.39
N SER A 97 3.04 -9.30 -12.63
CA SER A 97 3.33 -8.44 -13.78
C SER A 97 2.38 -8.75 -14.92
N ASN A 98 1.80 -7.73 -15.53
CA ASN A 98 1.07 -7.85 -16.79
C ASN A 98 2.02 -7.86 -18.00
N ARG A 99 3.34 -7.69 -17.79
CA ARG A 99 4.39 -7.69 -18.80
C ARG A 99 5.22 -8.96 -18.73
N GLY A 100 4.55 -10.13 -18.69
CA GLY A 100 5.15 -11.44 -18.47
C GLY A 100 6.23 -11.81 -19.49
N GLU A 101 6.09 -11.41 -20.75
CA GLU A 101 7.11 -11.64 -21.80
C GLU A 101 8.43 -10.92 -21.48
N GLN A 102 8.35 -9.69 -20.99
CA GLN A 102 9.51 -8.87 -20.67
C GLN A 102 10.14 -9.24 -19.31
N TRP A 103 9.32 -9.45 -18.29
CA TRP A 103 9.76 -9.55 -16.90
C TRP A 103 9.69 -10.96 -16.31
N GLY A 104 8.82 -11.83 -16.79
CA GLY A 104 8.54 -13.12 -16.14
C GLY A 104 9.78 -13.99 -15.93
N LYS A 105 10.62 -14.16 -16.96
CA LYS A 105 11.85 -14.96 -16.84
C LYS A 105 12.85 -14.35 -15.85
N LYS A 106 12.98 -13.01 -15.86
CA LYS A 106 13.89 -12.28 -14.97
C LYS A 106 13.42 -12.38 -13.51
N LEU A 107 12.13 -12.18 -13.25
CA LEU A 107 11.54 -12.30 -11.92
C LEU A 107 11.66 -13.73 -11.37
N ASN A 108 11.32 -14.74 -12.17
CA ASN A 108 11.45 -16.13 -11.76
C ASN A 108 12.90 -16.48 -11.40
N SER A 109 13.86 -16.07 -12.23
CA SER A 109 15.29 -16.33 -11.97
C SER A 109 15.81 -15.56 -10.75
N ALA A 110 15.33 -14.34 -10.52
CA ALA A 110 15.69 -13.55 -9.35
C ALA A 110 15.15 -14.17 -8.05
N VAL A 111 13.94 -14.73 -8.09
CA VAL A 111 13.38 -15.45 -6.95
C VAL A 111 14.10 -16.75 -6.73
N PHE A 112 14.19 -17.60 -7.76
CA PHE A 112 14.87 -18.89 -7.68
C PHE A 112 15.68 -19.17 -8.95
N PRO A 113 16.96 -19.45 -8.83
CA PRO A 113 17.75 -19.62 -7.59
C PRO A 113 18.41 -18.34 -7.05
N GLY A 114 18.02 -17.16 -7.55
CA GLY A 114 18.73 -15.91 -7.25
C GLY A 114 18.77 -15.55 -5.76
N GLN A 115 17.64 -15.61 -5.06
CA GLN A 115 17.54 -15.22 -3.66
C GLN A 115 16.97 -16.29 -2.74
N GLN A 116 16.25 -17.28 -3.28
CA GLN A 116 15.57 -18.31 -2.50
C GLN A 116 16.02 -19.72 -2.93
N GLY A 117 15.76 -20.71 -2.07
CA GLY A 117 16.00 -22.12 -2.30
C GLY A 117 14.70 -22.91 -2.46
N GLY A 118 14.66 -24.12 -1.90
CA GLY A 118 13.51 -25.01 -1.97
C GLY A 118 12.24 -24.38 -1.44
N PRO A 119 11.11 -24.46 -2.17
CA PRO A 119 9.86 -23.81 -1.79
C PRO A 119 9.18 -24.52 -0.62
N LEU A 120 8.45 -23.75 0.19
CA LEU A 120 7.58 -24.25 1.25
C LEU A 120 6.22 -24.62 0.64
N MET A 121 6.02 -25.88 0.29
CA MET A 121 4.82 -26.34 -0.44
C MET A 121 3.52 -26.10 0.33
N HIS A 122 3.54 -26.22 1.67
CA HIS A 122 2.38 -25.90 2.51
C HIS A 122 2.00 -24.42 2.43
N VAL A 123 2.97 -23.51 2.32
CA VAL A 123 2.71 -22.07 2.12
C VAL A 123 2.10 -21.83 0.74
N ILE A 124 2.60 -22.51 -0.31
CA ILE A 124 2.04 -22.38 -1.66
C ILE A 124 0.59 -22.85 -1.69
N ALA A 125 0.29 -24.00 -1.07
CA ALA A 125 -1.08 -24.50 -0.95
C ALA A 125 -1.99 -23.52 -0.18
N ALA A 126 -1.49 -22.98 0.94
CA ALA A 126 -2.23 -21.98 1.72
C ALA A 126 -2.47 -20.67 0.93
N LYS A 127 -1.53 -20.24 0.08
CA LYS A 127 -1.76 -19.10 -0.84
C LYS A 127 -2.92 -19.38 -1.79
N ALA A 128 -3.01 -20.57 -2.36
CA ALA A 128 -4.11 -20.92 -3.27
C ALA A 128 -5.47 -20.83 -2.57
N VAL A 129 -5.56 -21.26 -1.31
CA VAL A 129 -6.76 -21.09 -0.49
C VAL A 129 -7.07 -19.62 -0.24
N ALA A 130 -6.07 -18.82 0.11
CA ALA A 130 -6.25 -17.38 0.34
C ALA A 130 -6.72 -16.66 -0.92
N MET A 131 -6.17 -16.99 -2.10
CA MET A 131 -6.60 -16.40 -3.37
C MET A 131 -8.05 -16.80 -3.73
N LYS A 132 -8.43 -18.05 -3.46
CA LYS A 132 -9.81 -18.49 -3.63
C LYS A 132 -10.77 -17.74 -2.71
N ALA A 133 -10.40 -17.55 -1.44
CA ALA A 133 -11.18 -16.76 -0.49
C ALA A 133 -11.28 -15.29 -0.90
N ALA A 134 -10.21 -14.69 -1.42
CA ALA A 134 -10.20 -13.30 -1.89
C ALA A 134 -11.17 -13.04 -3.07
N GLY A 135 -11.56 -14.08 -3.80
CA GLY A 135 -12.55 -14.00 -4.88
C GLY A 135 -14.01 -14.13 -4.42
N THR A 136 -14.31 -14.14 -3.12
CA THR A 136 -15.68 -14.31 -2.59
C THR A 136 -16.33 -12.97 -2.23
N GLU A 137 -17.67 -12.94 -2.25
CA GLU A 137 -18.45 -11.77 -1.78
C GLU A 137 -18.21 -11.48 -0.30
N GLU A 138 -18.05 -12.52 0.52
CA GLU A 138 -17.71 -12.37 1.95
C GLU A 138 -16.38 -11.62 2.15
N PHE A 139 -15.38 -11.89 1.33
CA PHE A 139 -14.12 -11.17 1.36
C PHE A 139 -14.31 -9.69 1.00
N VAL A 140 -15.05 -9.40 -0.07
CA VAL A 140 -15.36 -8.03 -0.50
C VAL A 140 -16.09 -7.28 0.60
N ASP A 141 -17.11 -7.89 1.22
CA ASP A 141 -17.86 -7.30 2.32
C ASP A 141 -16.96 -6.99 3.52
N ARG A 142 -16.06 -7.91 3.89
CA ARG A 142 -15.08 -7.68 4.95
C ARG A 142 -14.18 -6.48 4.65
N GLN A 143 -13.68 -6.36 3.42
CA GLN A 143 -12.84 -5.22 3.04
C GLN A 143 -13.63 -3.91 3.06
N ARG A 144 -14.90 -3.92 2.65
CA ARG A 144 -15.77 -2.73 2.74
C ARG A 144 -15.95 -2.28 4.18
N ARG A 145 -16.31 -3.20 5.08
CA ARG A 145 -16.45 -2.89 6.51
C ARG A 145 -15.14 -2.40 7.13
N THR A 146 -14.00 -2.88 6.65
CA THR A 146 -12.69 -2.38 7.09
C THR A 146 -12.48 -0.92 6.71
N LEU A 147 -12.84 -0.52 5.47
CA LEU A 147 -12.78 0.88 5.03
C LEU A 147 -13.75 1.76 5.82
N GLU A 148 -14.99 1.32 5.97
CA GLU A 148 -16.02 2.02 6.74
C GLU A 148 -15.57 2.24 8.18
N GLY A 149 -15.01 1.22 8.82
CA GLY A 149 -14.45 1.31 10.17
C GLY A 149 -13.31 2.32 10.28
N ALA A 150 -12.37 2.31 9.34
CA ALA A 150 -11.29 3.30 9.31
C ALA A 150 -11.81 4.73 9.13
N GLN A 151 -12.80 4.93 8.27
CA GLN A 151 -13.43 6.23 8.05
C GLN A 151 -14.19 6.72 9.29
N LEU A 152 -14.93 5.85 9.96
CA LEU A 152 -15.63 6.19 11.21
C LEU A 152 -14.65 6.58 12.32
N ILE A 153 -13.55 5.85 12.49
CA ILE A 153 -12.48 6.20 13.45
C ILE A 153 -11.91 7.57 13.08
N SER A 154 -11.58 7.79 11.83
CA SER A 154 -11.05 9.07 11.36
C SER A 154 -12.02 10.23 11.63
N GLN A 155 -13.30 10.06 11.32
CA GLN A 155 -14.34 11.07 11.59
C GLN A 155 -14.48 11.36 13.09
N ARG A 156 -14.43 10.33 13.94
CA ARG A 156 -14.50 10.52 15.39
C ARG A 156 -13.30 11.28 15.95
N LEU A 157 -12.10 11.01 15.41
CA LEU A 157 -10.88 11.71 15.82
C LEU A 157 -10.83 13.16 15.32
N LEU A 158 -11.55 13.50 14.26
CA LEU A 158 -11.68 14.88 13.75
C LEU A 158 -12.72 15.71 14.49
N ALA A 159 -13.53 15.13 15.36
CA ALA A 159 -14.54 15.87 16.13
C ALA A 159 -13.90 16.87 17.10
N ASP A 160 -14.55 18.01 17.32
CA ASP A 160 -14.02 19.14 18.08
C ASP A 160 -13.55 18.78 19.49
N ASP A 161 -14.25 17.88 20.16
CA ASP A 161 -13.92 17.41 21.52
C ASP A 161 -12.61 16.60 21.57
N VAL A 162 -12.21 15.96 20.48
CA VAL A 162 -10.95 15.23 20.37
C VAL A 162 -9.84 16.13 19.83
N SER A 163 -10.12 16.87 18.76
CA SER A 163 -9.14 17.74 18.11
C SER A 163 -8.68 18.88 19.05
N SER A 164 -9.55 19.38 19.92
CA SER A 164 -9.18 20.36 20.96
C SER A 164 -8.22 19.83 22.03
N ALA A 165 -8.06 18.51 22.14
CA ALA A 165 -7.06 17.88 23.00
C ALA A 165 -5.68 17.72 22.31
N GLY A 166 -5.49 18.34 21.12
CA GLY A 166 -4.24 18.28 20.35
C GLY A 166 -4.07 17.00 19.52
N ILE A 167 -5.13 16.22 19.34
CA ILE A 167 -5.14 14.99 18.53
C ILE A 167 -5.61 15.35 17.12
N GLN A 168 -4.79 15.03 16.11
CA GLN A 168 -5.11 15.32 14.73
C GLN A 168 -5.03 14.06 13.85
N VAL A 169 -5.77 14.06 12.75
CA VAL A 169 -5.69 13.02 11.73
C VAL A 169 -4.83 13.53 10.58
N VAL A 170 -3.70 12.86 10.36
CA VAL A 170 -2.78 13.18 9.26
C VAL A 170 -3.52 13.14 7.93
N THR A 171 -3.32 14.12 7.06
CA THR A 171 -4.03 14.34 5.78
C THR A 171 -5.53 14.67 5.90
N GLY A 172 -6.06 14.88 7.11
CA GLY A 172 -7.47 15.20 7.33
C GLY A 172 -8.44 14.04 7.01
N GLY A 173 -7.98 12.77 7.08
CA GLY A 173 -8.83 11.61 6.83
C GLY A 173 -8.10 10.39 6.29
N THR A 174 -8.87 9.39 5.82
CA THR A 174 -8.33 8.18 5.21
C THR A 174 -9.17 7.69 4.04
N ASP A 175 -8.50 7.18 3.02
CA ASP A 175 -9.10 6.48 1.87
C ASP A 175 -8.87 4.95 1.95
N VAL A 176 -8.18 4.48 3.01
CA VAL A 176 -7.70 3.10 3.14
C VAL A 176 -8.03 2.50 4.51
N HIS A 177 -7.47 1.34 4.82
CA HIS A 177 -7.74 0.58 6.05
C HIS A 177 -6.97 1.06 7.29
N LEU A 178 -6.22 2.13 7.20
CA LEU A 178 -5.48 2.67 8.34
C LEU A 178 -5.72 4.17 8.53
N VAL A 179 -5.55 4.63 9.76
CA VAL A 179 -5.65 6.03 10.16
C VAL A 179 -4.30 6.43 10.77
N LEU A 180 -3.72 7.52 10.29
CA LEU A 180 -2.54 8.11 10.91
C LEU A 180 -2.97 9.22 11.86
N VAL A 181 -2.59 9.10 13.11
CA VAL A 181 -2.90 10.05 14.16
C VAL A 181 -1.65 10.83 14.52
N ASP A 182 -1.76 12.15 14.54
CA ASP A 182 -0.72 13.06 14.99
C ASP A 182 -0.99 13.46 16.43
N LEU A 183 -0.06 13.16 17.32
CA LEU A 183 -0.13 13.45 18.75
C LEU A 183 0.83 14.55 19.21
N ARG A 184 1.54 15.23 18.27
CA ARG A 184 2.59 16.20 18.61
C ARG A 184 2.09 17.36 19.49
N ASP A 185 0.83 17.75 19.32
CA ASP A 185 0.19 18.83 20.07
C ASP A 185 -0.65 18.30 21.27
N SER A 186 -0.68 16.99 21.50
CA SER A 186 -1.41 16.36 22.59
C SER A 186 -0.55 16.19 23.85
N ALA A 187 -1.18 15.91 24.98
CA ALA A 187 -0.50 15.56 26.23
C ALA A 187 0.05 14.12 26.24
N LEU A 188 -0.31 13.30 25.24
CA LEU A 188 0.09 11.89 25.11
C LEU A 188 1.14 11.73 24.03
N ASP A 189 2.11 10.87 24.26
CA ASP A 189 2.92 10.29 23.18
C ASP A 189 2.31 8.97 22.66
N GLY A 190 2.92 8.40 21.60
CA GLY A 190 2.41 7.18 20.98
C GLY A 190 2.39 5.97 21.91
N GLN A 191 3.39 5.84 22.80
CA GLN A 191 3.46 4.74 23.75
C GLN A 191 2.38 4.85 24.82
N GLN A 192 2.18 6.07 25.36
CA GLN A 192 1.13 6.33 26.35
C GLN A 192 -0.27 6.09 25.77
N ALA A 193 -0.48 6.48 24.50
CA ALA A 193 -1.74 6.22 23.81
C ALA A 193 -1.99 4.71 23.61
N GLU A 194 -0.94 3.94 23.24
CA GLU A 194 -1.02 2.48 23.10
C GLU A 194 -1.33 1.80 24.45
N ASP A 195 -0.70 2.24 25.52
CA ASP A 195 -0.89 1.67 26.87
C ASP A 195 -2.30 1.92 27.42
N LEU A 196 -3.01 2.94 26.92
CA LEU A 196 -4.37 3.31 27.34
C LEU A 196 -5.47 2.61 26.53
N LEU A 197 -5.17 2.03 25.34
CA LEU A 197 -6.11 1.37 24.44
C LEU A 197 -6.12 -0.15 24.62
#